data_d829ee0424e4b5e6b48bf8ae425a77bd
#
_entry.id   d829ee0424e4b5e6b48bf8ae425a77bd
#
_cell.length_a   1.000
_cell.length_b   1.000
_cell.length_c   1.000
_cell.angle_alpha   90.00
_cell.angle_beta   90.00
_cell.angle_gamma   90.00
#
_symmetry.space_group_name_H-M   'P 1'
#
loop_
_entity.id
_entity.type
_entity.pdbx_description
1 polymer ?
#
loop_
_entity_poly.entity_id
_entity_poly.type
_entity_poly.pdbx_seq_one_letter_code
_entity_poly.pdbx_strand_id
1 'polypeptide(L)'
;MRVFYLLAIVFVVDGHTTNGHLFEMNGLFRYYSFHLMMFAFGSGYFFKFYGGACSDLAHRAKKLLVPLYLWNAVYGVGAALLRRFGGFELGAPLSPYTLLLAPITDGEHFVWNLGAWFIFPLFCAQVAYALIRRLSRLWHENEVMTFLLCLIPGCAAVQLCFAGRQAALPLWLLRPMILLPGLAGGQLYRRILEKRDSLPTVPYLLCLVVLRVLLSTRYESLAYLLSNCSYFGCGAFGVYAGAALAIAFYLRISRLLAPHIVKSRFALAISRSTFDIMMHHYMGFFALDCFFLALNALGLGAADFSVRAFRTVANYMYAPSGRSEWNALYLLCGLALPLGIAQCLGWAKAALGRALFRRSAT
;
A
#
# COMPACT_ATOMS: atom_id res chain seq x y z
N MET A 1 -15.02 -0.33 8.03
CA MET A 1 -13.92 0.21 7.17
C MET A 1 -12.62 0.51 7.93
N ARG A 2 -12.61 1.07 9.16
CA ARG A 2 -11.32 1.28 9.89
C ARG A 2 -10.52 0.00 10.07
N VAL A 3 -11.16 -1.08 10.51
CA VAL A 3 -10.50 -2.40 10.66
C VAL A 3 -10.04 -2.97 9.32
N PHE A 4 -10.78 -2.72 8.24
CA PHE A 4 -10.39 -3.11 6.90
C PHE A 4 -9.08 -2.42 6.44
N TYR A 5 -8.93 -1.13 6.70
CA TYR A 5 -7.68 -0.41 6.44
C TYR A 5 -6.52 -0.85 7.35
N LEU A 6 -6.83 -1.19 8.61
CA LEU A 6 -5.85 -1.78 9.52
C LEU A 6 -5.32 -3.09 8.95
N LEU A 7 -6.19 -4.01 8.52
CA LEU A 7 -5.76 -5.27 7.91
C LEU A 7 -4.96 -5.03 6.62
N ALA A 8 -5.44 -4.12 5.75
CA ALA A 8 -4.77 -3.82 4.49
C ALA A 8 -3.33 -3.32 4.71
N ILE A 9 -3.09 -2.41 5.68
CA ILE A 9 -1.73 -1.90 5.92
C ILE A 9 -0.85 -2.93 6.63
N VAL A 10 -1.40 -3.77 7.52
CA VAL A 10 -0.67 -4.89 8.11
C VAL A 10 -0.20 -5.85 7.02
N PHE A 11 -1.05 -6.20 6.05
CA PHE A 11 -0.67 -7.07 4.93
C PHE A 11 0.40 -6.43 4.01
N VAL A 12 0.40 -5.11 3.85
CA VAL A 12 1.48 -4.43 3.13
C VAL A 12 2.80 -4.56 3.88
N VAL A 13 2.82 -4.26 5.17
CA VAL A 13 4.08 -4.30 5.96
C VAL A 13 4.59 -5.72 6.09
N ASP A 14 3.70 -6.69 6.39
CA ASP A 14 4.06 -8.11 6.45
C ASP A 14 4.50 -8.67 5.09
N GLY A 15 3.85 -8.22 4.00
CA GLY A 15 4.23 -8.58 2.62
C GLY A 15 5.61 -8.08 2.19
N HIS A 16 6.20 -7.14 2.90
CA HIS A 16 7.55 -6.66 2.67
C HIS A 16 8.60 -7.31 3.59
N THR A 17 8.21 -8.19 4.52
CA THR A 17 9.17 -9.01 5.30
C THR A 17 9.71 -10.15 4.44
N THR A 18 11.02 -10.48 4.59
CA THR A 18 11.72 -11.40 3.66
C THR A 18 11.66 -12.87 4.07
N ASN A 19 11.42 -13.18 5.34
CA ASN A 19 11.56 -14.54 5.87
C ASN A 19 10.23 -15.32 5.98
N GLY A 20 9.23 -14.97 5.17
CA GLY A 20 7.88 -15.56 5.19
C GLY A 20 6.83 -14.61 5.75
N HIS A 21 5.58 -14.88 5.49
CA HIS A 21 4.45 -14.01 5.81
C HIS A 21 3.57 -14.63 6.90
N LEU A 22 3.16 -13.81 7.89
CA LEU A 22 2.48 -14.29 9.08
C LEU A 22 1.00 -14.67 8.87
N PHE A 23 0.31 -14.02 7.89
CA PHE A 23 -1.15 -14.11 7.78
C PHE A 23 -1.65 -14.59 6.40
N GLU A 24 -0.81 -15.21 5.57
CA GLU A 24 -1.20 -15.68 4.22
C GLU A 24 -2.06 -16.96 4.20
N MET A 25 -2.38 -17.54 5.36
CA MET A 25 -3.21 -18.75 5.48
C MET A 25 -2.74 -19.89 4.56
N ASN A 26 -1.47 -20.28 4.69
CA ASN A 26 -0.81 -21.30 3.86
C ASN A 26 -0.90 -21.00 2.35
N GLY A 27 -0.80 -19.73 1.96
CA GLY A 27 -0.80 -19.28 0.58
C GLY A 27 -2.19 -19.15 -0.06
N LEU A 28 -3.29 -19.52 0.64
CA LEU A 28 -4.64 -19.35 0.12
C LEU A 28 -5.00 -17.90 -0.14
N PHE A 29 -4.57 -17.00 0.75
CA PHE A 29 -4.74 -15.55 0.64
C PHE A 29 -3.40 -14.85 0.54
N ARG A 30 -2.61 -15.16 -0.52
CA ARG A 30 -1.35 -14.45 -0.80
C ARG A 30 -1.62 -12.97 -0.95
N TYR A 31 -0.91 -12.12 -0.19
CA TYR A 31 -1.12 -10.66 -0.16
C TYR A 31 -1.03 -10.01 -1.54
N TYR A 32 -0.04 -10.40 -2.33
CA TYR A 32 0.19 -9.90 -3.68
C TYR A 32 -0.97 -10.18 -4.66
N SER A 33 -2.01 -10.92 -4.26
CA SER A 33 -3.21 -11.11 -5.07
C SER A 33 -4.34 -10.12 -4.76
N PHE A 34 -4.23 -9.30 -3.68
CA PHE A 34 -5.36 -8.44 -3.28
C PHE A 34 -5.02 -7.22 -2.42
N HIS A 35 -3.89 -7.18 -1.68
CA HIS A 35 -3.67 -6.14 -0.65
C HIS A 35 -3.69 -4.71 -1.20
N LEU A 36 -3.10 -4.46 -2.37
CA LEU A 36 -3.15 -3.14 -3.03
C LEU A 36 -4.55 -2.82 -3.55
N MET A 37 -5.28 -3.84 -4.02
CA MET A 37 -6.67 -3.69 -4.43
C MET A 37 -7.59 -3.33 -3.26
N MET A 38 -7.27 -3.75 -2.01
CA MET A 38 -7.97 -3.29 -0.79
C MET A 38 -7.86 -1.77 -0.61
N PHE A 39 -6.69 -1.17 -0.86
CA PHE A 39 -6.53 0.29 -0.78
C PHE A 39 -7.28 1.02 -1.90
N ALA A 40 -7.26 0.49 -3.12
CA ALA A 40 -8.06 1.03 -4.21
C ALA A 40 -9.55 0.96 -3.88
N PHE A 41 -10.04 -0.20 -3.41
CA PHE A 41 -11.42 -0.41 -2.96
C PHE A 41 -11.81 0.55 -1.84
N GLY A 42 -10.99 0.67 -0.80
CA GLY A 42 -11.22 1.59 0.30
C GLY A 42 -11.26 3.05 -0.16
N SER A 43 -10.37 3.45 -1.07
CA SER A 43 -10.37 4.78 -1.68
C SER A 43 -11.66 5.04 -2.46
N GLY A 44 -12.14 4.06 -3.19
CA GLY A 44 -13.44 4.09 -3.89
C GLY A 44 -14.62 4.16 -2.92
N TYR A 45 -14.61 3.37 -1.85
CA TYR A 45 -15.67 3.37 -0.84
C TYR A 45 -15.86 4.77 -0.22
N PHE A 46 -14.77 5.51 0.04
CA PHE A 46 -14.82 6.88 0.58
C PHE A 46 -14.75 7.97 -0.49
N PHE A 47 -14.86 7.60 -1.76
CA PHE A 47 -14.77 8.56 -2.84
C PHE A 47 -15.81 9.66 -2.74
N LYS A 48 -15.36 10.91 -2.92
CA LYS A 48 -16.18 12.11 -3.04
C LYS A 48 -15.49 13.12 -3.96
N PHE A 49 -16.27 14.02 -4.54
CA PHE A 49 -15.75 15.16 -5.25
C PHE A 49 -15.42 16.32 -4.29
N TYR A 50 -14.39 17.07 -4.63
CA TYR A 50 -13.94 18.26 -3.90
C TYR A 50 -14.14 19.54 -4.74
N GLY A 51 -15.34 19.73 -5.29
CA GLY A 51 -15.69 20.85 -6.17
C GLY A 51 -15.52 20.56 -7.64
N GLY A 52 -15.13 21.56 -8.45
CA GLY A 52 -14.87 21.43 -9.88
C GLY A 52 -13.66 20.54 -10.18
N ALA A 53 -13.39 20.26 -11.48
CA ALA A 53 -12.33 19.35 -11.89
C ALA A 53 -10.95 19.80 -11.40
N CYS A 54 -10.61 21.08 -11.55
CA CYS A 54 -9.32 21.62 -11.12
C CYS A 54 -9.18 21.59 -9.58
N SER A 55 -10.23 21.96 -8.83
CA SER A 55 -10.24 21.90 -7.37
C SER A 55 -10.08 20.48 -6.84
N ASP A 56 -10.76 19.51 -7.47
CA ASP A 56 -10.66 18.10 -7.11
C ASP A 56 -9.24 17.54 -7.37
N LEU A 57 -8.66 17.88 -8.53
CA LEU A 57 -7.27 17.53 -8.86
C LEU A 57 -6.28 18.11 -7.87
N ALA A 58 -6.40 19.42 -7.60
CA ALA A 58 -5.52 20.14 -6.66
C ALA A 58 -5.61 19.56 -5.23
N HIS A 59 -6.83 19.24 -4.77
CA HIS A 59 -7.04 18.61 -3.46
C HIS A 59 -6.34 17.24 -3.36
N ARG A 60 -6.50 16.38 -4.38
CA ARG A 60 -5.85 15.05 -4.41
C ARG A 60 -4.34 15.16 -4.49
N ALA A 61 -3.82 16.05 -5.35
CA ALA A 61 -2.39 16.31 -5.47
C ALA A 61 -1.80 16.82 -4.15
N LYS A 62 -2.43 17.79 -3.50
CA LYS A 62 -2.00 18.29 -2.19
C LYS A 62 -1.98 17.21 -1.12
N LYS A 63 -2.95 16.28 -1.16
CA LYS A 63 -3.07 15.20 -0.16
C LYS A 63 -2.10 14.06 -0.38
N LEU A 64 -1.76 13.71 -1.62
CA LEU A 64 -0.98 12.53 -1.97
C LEU A 64 0.42 12.88 -2.50
N LEU A 65 0.51 13.81 -3.46
CA LEU A 65 1.78 14.10 -4.11
C LEU A 65 2.68 15.03 -3.29
N VAL A 66 2.14 16.05 -2.65
CA VAL A 66 2.96 16.97 -1.84
C VAL A 66 3.70 16.22 -0.73
N PRO A 67 3.05 15.39 0.12
CA PRO A 67 3.79 14.63 1.13
C PRO A 67 4.70 13.56 0.50
N LEU A 68 4.31 12.94 -0.63
CA LEU A 68 5.18 12.02 -1.35
C LEU A 68 6.53 12.65 -1.70
N TYR A 69 6.52 13.80 -2.38
CA TYR A 69 7.74 14.49 -2.80
C TYR A 69 8.54 15.10 -1.64
N LEU A 70 7.86 15.61 -0.62
CA LEU A 70 8.55 16.09 0.59
C LEU A 70 9.34 14.98 1.25
N TRP A 71 8.74 13.80 1.46
CA TRP A 71 9.42 12.66 2.05
C TRP A 71 10.47 12.05 1.10
N ASN A 72 10.20 12.05 -0.20
CA ASN A 72 11.21 11.60 -1.17
C ASN A 72 12.47 12.48 -1.09
N ALA A 73 12.32 13.79 -0.92
CA ALA A 73 13.45 14.70 -0.70
C ALA A 73 14.19 14.42 0.63
N VAL A 74 13.46 14.24 1.72
CA VAL A 74 14.06 13.93 3.04
C VAL A 74 14.85 12.63 2.96
N TYR A 75 14.28 11.57 2.40
CA TYR A 75 14.93 10.27 2.27
C TYR A 75 16.07 10.28 1.26
N GLY A 76 15.95 11.06 0.19
CA GLY A 76 17.03 11.24 -0.78
C GLY A 76 18.26 11.88 -0.16
N VAL A 77 18.07 12.96 0.61
CA VAL A 77 19.16 13.61 1.36
C VAL A 77 19.75 12.65 2.39
N GLY A 78 18.92 11.96 3.17
CA GLY A 78 19.37 10.96 4.15
C GLY A 78 20.18 9.83 3.52
N ALA A 79 19.73 9.27 2.39
CA ALA A 79 20.44 8.24 1.65
C ALA A 79 21.80 8.75 1.11
N ALA A 80 21.84 9.99 0.59
CA ALA A 80 23.07 10.61 0.14
C ALA A 80 24.10 10.80 1.28
N LEU A 81 23.63 11.23 2.46
CA LEU A 81 24.50 11.38 3.64
C LEU A 81 25.06 10.03 4.10
N LEU A 82 24.22 8.98 4.19
CA LEU A 82 24.67 7.64 4.56
C LEU A 82 25.63 7.06 3.51
N ARG A 83 25.40 7.29 2.23
CA ARG A 83 26.33 6.90 1.16
C ARG A 83 27.68 7.60 1.34
N ARG A 84 27.66 8.91 1.63
CA ARG A 84 28.87 9.72 1.75
C ARG A 84 29.70 9.42 3.00
N PHE A 85 29.05 9.20 4.14
CA PHE A 85 29.70 9.10 5.45
C PHE A 85 29.62 7.71 6.07
N GLY A 86 28.63 6.89 5.74
CA GLY A 86 28.37 5.58 6.32
C GLY A 86 28.85 4.41 5.46
N GLY A 87 29.33 4.65 4.24
CA GLY A 87 29.74 3.60 3.31
C GLY A 87 28.58 2.70 2.85
N PHE A 88 27.34 3.24 2.77
CA PHE A 88 26.20 2.54 2.25
C PHE A 88 26.11 2.71 0.72
N GLU A 89 25.85 1.62 0.02
CA GLU A 89 25.66 1.61 -1.44
C GLU A 89 24.19 1.32 -1.81
N LEU A 90 23.28 1.57 -0.88
CA LEU A 90 21.87 1.24 -1.01
C LEU A 90 21.10 2.16 -1.96
N GLY A 91 20.32 1.54 -2.85
CA GLY A 91 19.33 2.20 -3.70
C GLY A 91 19.92 3.20 -4.72
N ALA A 92 19.05 3.99 -5.32
CA ALA A 92 19.42 4.99 -6.32
C ALA A 92 20.21 6.17 -5.71
N PRO A 93 21.20 6.75 -6.43
CA PRO A 93 21.88 7.95 -5.99
C PRO A 93 20.92 9.16 -6.05
N LEU A 94 21.16 10.16 -5.21
CA LEU A 94 20.41 11.42 -5.26
C LEU A 94 20.74 12.18 -6.54
N SER A 95 19.74 12.40 -7.37
CA SER A 95 19.81 13.17 -8.61
C SER A 95 18.48 13.89 -8.87
N PRO A 96 18.41 14.90 -9.75
CA PRO A 96 17.13 15.49 -10.15
C PRO A 96 16.15 14.45 -10.72
N TYR A 97 16.64 13.45 -11.44
CA TYR A 97 15.81 12.37 -11.97
C TYR A 97 15.22 11.51 -10.86
N THR A 98 16.04 10.96 -9.95
CA THR A 98 15.58 10.10 -8.84
C THR A 98 14.72 10.84 -7.84
N LEU A 99 14.89 12.14 -7.72
CA LEU A 99 14.09 12.97 -6.83
C LEU A 99 12.70 13.28 -7.40
N LEU A 100 12.60 13.62 -8.71
CA LEU A 100 11.39 14.18 -9.31
C LEU A 100 10.71 13.26 -10.31
N LEU A 101 11.44 12.54 -11.17
CA LEU A 101 10.89 11.79 -12.29
C LEU A 101 10.75 10.30 -11.99
N ALA A 102 11.73 9.66 -11.39
CA ALA A 102 11.69 8.23 -11.10
C ALA A 102 10.46 7.79 -10.29
N PRO A 103 9.94 8.55 -9.30
CA PRO A 103 8.68 8.25 -8.64
C PRO A 103 7.47 8.14 -9.58
N ILE A 104 7.49 8.85 -10.71
CA ILE A 104 6.44 8.83 -11.73
C ILE A 104 6.67 7.71 -12.74
N THR A 105 7.85 7.68 -13.37
CA THR A 105 8.16 6.81 -14.51
C THR A 105 8.29 5.35 -14.08
N ASP A 106 9.15 5.10 -13.11
CA ASP A 106 9.57 3.77 -12.71
C ASP A 106 8.91 3.33 -11.39
N GLY A 107 8.50 4.31 -10.57
CA GLY A 107 8.07 4.11 -9.20
C GLY A 107 9.26 3.86 -8.27
N GLU A 108 10.47 4.23 -8.70
CA GLU A 108 11.64 4.14 -7.85
C GLU A 108 11.64 5.23 -6.80
N HIS A 109 11.95 4.82 -5.59
CA HIS A 109 12.10 5.67 -4.41
C HIS A 109 13.40 5.31 -3.70
N PHE A 110 13.79 6.13 -2.73
CA PHE A 110 14.95 5.84 -1.90
C PHE A 110 14.67 4.67 -0.96
N VAL A 111 15.72 4.00 -0.49
CA VAL A 111 15.63 2.71 0.24
C VAL A 111 14.64 2.71 1.41
N TRP A 112 14.44 3.83 2.08
CA TRP A 112 13.54 3.90 3.25
C TRP A 112 12.10 4.26 2.94
N ASN A 113 11.79 4.62 1.71
CA ASN A 113 10.42 4.89 1.26
C ASN A 113 10.03 4.09 0.02
N LEU A 114 10.60 2.91 -0.15
CA LEU A 114 10.29 2.02 -1.28
C LEU A 114 8.79 1.73 -1.41
N GLY A 115 8.06 1.57 -0.31
CA GLY A 115 6.62 1.36 -0.33
C GLY A 115 5.79 2.53 -0.88
N ALA A 116 6.39 3.72 -1.00
CA ALA A 116 5.72 4.92 -1.50
C ALA A 116 5.38 4.88 -2.99
N TRP A 117 5.96 3.95 -3.77
CA TRP A 117 5.69 3.78 -5.20
C TRP A 117 4.18 3.66 -5.52
N PHE A 118 3.39 3.11 -4.62
CA PHE A 118 1.96 2.91 -4.80
C PHE A 118 1.14 4.21 -4.78
N ILE A 119 1.66 5.28 -4.18
CA ILE A 119 0.93 6.54 -3.97
C ILE A 119 0.65 7.24 -5.29
N PHE A 120 1.63 7.30 -6.21
CA PHE A 120 1.44 7.94 -7.52
C PHE A 120 0.42 7.18 -8.39
N PRO A 121 0.50 5.85 -8.58
CA PRO A 121 -0.54 5.07 -9.24
C PRO A 121 -1.93 5.23 -8.63
N LEU A 122 -2.04 5.27 -7.31
CA LEU A 122 -3.32 5.48 -6.62
C LEU A 122 -3.87 6.89 -6.89
N PHE A 123 -3.02 7.91 -6.89
CA PHE A 123 -3.40 9.27 -7.27
C PHE A 123 -3.95 9.32 -8.71
N CYS A 124 -3.22 8.75 -9.67
CA CYS A 124 -3.65 8.69 -11.08
C CYS A 124 -4.97 7.93 -11.23
N ALA A 125 -5.13 6.79 -10.54
CA ALA A 125 -6.36 6.02 -10.54
C ALA A 125 -7.55 6.83 -9.96
N GLN A 126 -7.35 7.59 -8.88
CA GLN A 126 -8.38 8.45 -8.31
C GLN A 126 -8.78 9.60 -9.25
N VAL A 127 -7.81 10.19 -9.96
CA VAL A 127 -8.06 11.25 -10.95
C VAL A 127 -8.82 10.69 -12.15
N ALA A 128 -8.37 9.57 -12.71
CA ALA A 128 -9.04 8.89 -13.81
C ALA A 128 -10.47 8.46 -13.44
N TYR A 129 -10.66 7.90 -12.25
CA TYR A 129 -11.98 7.55 -11.74
C TYR A 129 -12.90 8.77 -11.57
N ALA A 130 -12.37 9.88 -11.04
CA ALA A 130 -13.12 11.13 -10.93
C ALA A 130 -13.58 11.65 -12.30
N LEU A 131 -12.71 11.57 -13.31
CA LEU A 131 -13.03 11.94 -14.68
C LEU A 131 -14.10 11.03 -15.29
N ILE A 132 -13.94 9.70 -15.20
CA ILE A 132 -14.93 8.73 -15.67
C ILE A 132 -16.30 9.01 -15.04
N ARG A 133 -16.36 9.25 -13.74
CA ARG A 133 -17.61 9.59 -13.06
C ARG A 133 -18.20 10.92 -13.48
N ARG A 134 -17.41 11.93 -13.79
CA ARG A 134 -17.91 13.21 -14.34
C ARG A 134 -18.52 13.00 -15.72
N LEU A 135 -17.87 12.21 -16.58
CA LEU A 135 -18.36 11.88 -17.90
C LEU A 135 -19.63 11.02 -17.84
N SER A 136 -19.68 10.01 -16.97
CA SER A 136 -20.86 9.13 -16.83
C SER A 136 -22.11 9.90 -16.34
N ARG A 137 -21.95 10.98 -15.59
CA ARG A 137 -23.05 11.86 -15.19
C ARG A 137 -23.76 12.56 -16.35
N LEU A 138 -23.06 12.74 -17.47
CA LEU A 138 -23.65 13.35 -18.66
C LEU A 138 -24.69 12.44 -19.33
N TRP A 139 -24.64 11.12 -19.05
CA TRP A 139 -25.50 10.13 -19.70
C TRP A 139 -26.46 9.37 -18.77
N HIS A 140 -26.46 9.51 -17.53
CA HIS A 140 -27.15 8.81 -16.45
C HIS A 140 -26.14 8.12 -15.49
N GLU A 141 -25.99 8.69 -14.32
CA GLU A 141 -25.10 8.13 -13.29
C GLU A 141 -25.62 6.77 -12.81
N ASN A 142 -24.99 5.68 -13.29
CA ASN A 142 -25.25 4.32 -12.87
C ASN A 142 -23.96 3.70 -12.34
N GLU A 143 -23.98 3.20 -11.11
CA GLU A 143 -22.80 2.63 -10.44
C GLU A 143 -22.28 1.38 -11.16
N VAL A 144 -23.20 0.55 -11.70
CA VAL A 144 -22.82 -0.66 -12.45
C VAL A 144 -22.14 -0.27 -13.76
N MET A 145 -22.71 0.69 -14.50
CA MET A 145 -22.10 1.19 -15.74
C MET A 145 -20.72 1.79 -15.46
N THR A 146 -20.59 2.61 -14.41
CA THR A 146 -19.29 3.19 -14.03
C THR A 146 -18.27 2.11 -13.66
N PHE A 147 -18.70 1.04 -12.97
CA PHE A 147 -17.84 -0.10 -12.67
C PHE A 147 -17.38 -0.80 -13.95
N LEU A 148 -18.28 -1.06 -14.90
CA LEU A 148 -17.94 -1.69 -16.19
C LEU A 148 -16.98 -0.82 -17.02
N LEU A 149 -17.21 0.51 -17.07
CA LEU A 149 -16.29 1.45 -17.72
C LEU A 149 -14.88 1.44 -17.11
N CYS A 150 -14.76 1.20 -15.79
CA CYS A 150 -13.48 1.06 -15.13
C CYS A 150 -12.86 -0.35 -15.31
N LEU A 151 -13.70 -1.37 -15.49
CA LEU A 151 -13.25 -2.75 -15.66
C LEU A 151 -12.57 -2.96 -17.03
N ILE A 152 -13.05 -2.30 -18.08
CA ILE A 152 -12.49 -2.41 -19.44
C ILE A 152 -11.00 -2.07 -19.48
N PRO A 153 -10.55 -0.84 -19.08
CA PRO A 153 -9.12 -0.51 -19.08
C PRO A 153 -8.32 -1.38 -18.12
N GLY A 154 -8.91 -1.77 -16.98
CA GLY A 154 -8.28 -2.69 -16.05
C GLY A 154 -7.99 -4.06 -16.65
N CYS A 155 -8.98 -4.67 -17.29
CA CYS A 155 -8.81 -5.95 -18.00
C CYS A 155 -7.80 -5.83 -19.15
N ALA A 156 -7.85 -4.76 -19.94
CA ALA A 156 -6.90 -4.52 -21.01
C ALA A 156 -5.45 -4.44 -20.49
N ALA A 157 -5.23 -3.69 -19.42
CA ALA A 157 -3.90 -3.56 -18.81
C ALA A 157 -3.39 -4.91 -18.24
N VAL A 158 -4.25 -5.67 -17.54
CA VAL A 158 -3.87 -7.01 -17.04
C VAL A 158 -3.57 -7.96 -18.21
N GLN A 159 -4.34 -7.92 -19.30
CA GLN A 159 -4.07 -8.79 -20.46
C GLN A 159 -2.77 -8.43 -21.19
N LEU A 160 -2.40 -7.16 -21.26
CA LEU A 160 -1.08 -6.77 -21.75
C LEU A 160 0.04 -7.36 -20.88
N CYS A 161 -0.09 -7.30 -19.55
CA CYS A 161 0.87 -7.89 -18.61
C CYS A 161 0.90 -9.43 -18.72
N PHE A 162 -0.27 -10.08 -18.81
CA PHE A 162 -0.38 -11.52 -18.97
C PHE A 162 0.26 -12.03 -20.27
N ALA A 163 0.13 -11.27 -21.35
CA ALA A 163 0.75 -11.58 -22.65
C ALA A 163 2.26 -11.22 -22.72
N GLY A 164 2.89 -10.77 -21.61
CA GLY A 164 4.28 -10.31 -21.61
C GLY A 164 4.53 -9.02 -22.38
N ARG A 165 3.46 -8.25 -22.66
CA ARG A 165 3.48 -7.01 -23.47
C ARG A 165 3.39 -5.73 -22.63
N GLN A 166 3.78 -5.79 -21.36
CA GLN A 166 3.73 -4.64 -20.43
C GLN A 166 4.55 -3.44 -20.92
N ALA A 167 5.58 -3.66 -21.75
CA ALA A 167 6.36 -2.58 -22.35
C ALA A 167 5.58 -1.76 -23.39
N ALA A 168 4.40 -2.21 -23.84
CA ALA A 168 3.55 -1.47 -24.79
C ALA A 168 2.99 -0.18 -24.19
N LEU A 169 2.87 -0.09 -22.86
CA LEU A 169 2.41 1.09 -22.15
C LEU A 169 3.35 1.39 -20.97
N PRO A 170 3.58 2.68 -20.64
CA PRO A 170 4.42 3.03 -19.49
C PRO A 170 3.77 2.62 -18.17
N LEU A 171 4.57 2.28 -17.16
CA LEU A 171 4.11 1.83 -15.85
C LEU A 171 3.19 2.83 -15.16
N TRP A 172 3.43 4.14 -15.33
CA TRP A 172 2.58 5.19 -14.76
C TRP A 172 1.15 5.20 -15.32
N LEU A 173 0.91 4.52 -16.46
CA LEU A 173 -0.42 4.33 -17.05
C LEU A 173 -1.00 2.94 -16.73
N LEU A 174 -0.18 1.86 -16.83
CA LEU A 174 -0.63 0.49 -16.55
C LEU A 174 -1.12 0.31 -15.12
N ARG A 175 -0.34 0.75 -14.14
CA ARG A 175 -0.67 0.59 -12.71
C ARG A 175 -2.00 1.21 -12.32
N PRO A 176 -2.31 2.49 -12.66
CA PRO A 176 -3.63 3.06 -12.37
C PRO A 176 -4.76 2.38 -13.11
N MET A 177 -4.58 1.95 -14.38
CA MET A 177 -5.61 1.19 -15.09
C MET A 177 -5.98 -0.10 -14.36
N ILE A 178 -4.99 -0.85 -13.83
CA ILE A 178 -5.22 -2.06 -13.05
C ILE A 178 -5.97 -1.76 -11.73
N LEU A 179 -5.76 -0.60 -11.11
CA LEU A 179 -6.41 -0.20 -9.86
C LEU A 179 -7.84 0.33 -10.02
N LEU A 180 -8.22 0.81 -11.20
CA LEU A 180 -9.54 1.41 -11.47
C LEU A 180 -10.73 0.53 -11.06
N PRO A 181 -10.77 -0.78 -11.39
CA PRO A 181 -11.86 -1.67 -10.96
C PRO A 181 -12.00 -1.77 -9.45
N GLY A 182 -10.88 -1.69 -8.70
CA GLY A 182 -10.90 -1.66 -7.24
C GLY A 182 -11.62 -0.42 -6.70
N LEU A 183 -11.28 0.78 -7.23
CA LEU A 183 -11.97 2.03 -6.86
C LEU A 183 -13.46 1.97 -7.18
N ALA A 184 -13.82 1.59 -8.40
CA ALA A 184 -15.21 1.49 -8.82
C ALA A 184 -15.98 0.45 -8.00
N GLY A 185 -15.36 -0.69 -7.68
CA GLY A 185 -15.91 -1.74 -6.83
C GLY A 185 -16.19 -1.26 -5.40
N GLY A 186 -15.32 -0.41 -4.85
CA GLY A 186 -15.52 0.20 -3.52
C GLY A 186 -16.76 1.10 -3.48
N GLN A 187 -16.97 1.91 -4.50
CA GLN A 187 -18.13 2.79 -4.59
C GLN A 187 -19.42 2.00 -4.89
N LEU A 188 -19.35 1.02 -5.80
CA LEU A 188 -20.45 0.09 -6.12
C LEU A 188 -20.91 -0.64 -4.84
N TYR A 189 -19.94 -1.16 -4.06
CA TYR A 189 -20.23 -1.81 -2.79
C TYR A 189 -20.97 -0.87 -1.85
N ARG A 190 -20.43 0.32 -1.60
CA ARG A 190 -21.02 1.29 -0.67
C ARG A 190 -22.45 1.69 -1.05
N ARG A 191 -22.71 1.90 -2.34
CA ARG A 191 -23.99 2.43 -2.78
C ARG A 191 -25.07 1.38 -2.98
N ILE A 192 -24.69 0.18 -3.41
CA ILE A 192 -25.64 -0.87 -3.80
C ILE A 192 -25.52 -2.10 -2.90
N LEU A 193 -24.31 -2.67 -2.74
CA LEU A 193 -24.16 -4.00 -2.16
C LEU A 193 -24.19 -3.99 -0.63
N GLU A 194 -23.66 -2.95 0.01
CA GLU A 194 -23.53 -2.87 1.48
C GLU A 194 -24.89 -3.00 2.18
N LYS A 195 -25.95 -2.43 1.63
CA LYS A 195 -27.32 -2.52 2.16
C LYS A 195 -27.92 -3.92 2.03
N ARG A 196 -27.42 -4.71 1.09
CA ARG A 196 -27.87 -6.08 0.79
C ARG A 196 -26.99 -7.15 1.42
N ASP A 197 -25.88 -6.75 2.07
CA ASP A 197 -24.90 -7.66 2.67
C ASP A 197 -25.34 -8.11 4.08
N SER A 198 -26.47 -8.82 4.12
CA SER A 198 -27.12 -9.37 5.33
C SER A 198 -26.96 -10.89 5.47
N LEU A 199 -26.18 -11.53 4.61
CA LEU A 199 -25.99 -12.97 4.63
C LEU A 199 -25.38 -13.47 5.96
N PRO A 200 -25.77 -14.66 6.44
CA PRO A 200 -25.19 -15.27 7.63
C PRO A 200 -23.67 -15.43 7.47
N THR A 201 -22.92 -15.04 8.49
CA THR A 201 -21.47 -14.90 8.39
C THR A 201 -20.74 -16.21 8.10
N VAL A 202 -21.10 -17.31 8.78
CA VAL A 202 -20.40 -18.60 8.63
C VAL A 202 -20.55 -19.16 7.20
N PRO A 203 -21.77 -19.39 6.68
CA PRO A 203 -21.91 -19.90 5.31
C PRO A 203 -21.34 -18.95 4.25
N TYR A 204 -21.41 -17.62 4.49
CA TYR A 204 -20.79 -16.64 3.59
C TYR A 204 -19.28 -16.81 3.52
N LEU A 205 -18.57 -16.88 4.66
CA LEU A 205 -17.13 -17.08 4.70
C LEU A 205 -16.72 -18.43 4.11
N LEU A 206 -17.46 -19.51 4.42
CA LEU A 206 -17.21 -20.82 3.85
C LEU A 206 -17.34 -20.81 2.31
N CYS A 207 -18.39 -20.19 1.79
CA CYS A 207 -18.59 -20.02 0.34
C CYS A 207 -17.39 -19.28 -0.30
N LEU A 208 -16.93 -18.17 0.30
CA LEU A 208 -15.77 -17.42 -0.22
C LEU A 208 -14.48 -18.24 -0.18
N VAL A 209 -14.26 -19.03 0.88
CA VAL A 209 -13.10 -19.93 0.98
C VAL A 209 -13.18 -21.00 -0.11
N VAL A 210 -14.33 -21.68 -0.28
CA VAL A 210 -14.51 -22.68 -1.34
C VAL A 210 -14.26 -22.09 -2.73
N LEU A 211 -14.86 -20.94 -3.03
CA LEU A 211 -14.63 -20.25 -4.30
C LEU A 211 -13.17 -19.85 -4.50
N ARG A 212 -12.48 -19.43 -3.42
CA ARG A 212 -11.06 -19.10 -3.46
C ARG A 212 -10.20 -20.33 -3.73
N VAL A 213 -10.50 -21.48 -3.09
CA VAL A 213 -9.84 -22.75 -3.33
C VAL A 213 -10.04 -23.17 -4.79
N LEU A 214 -11.30 -23.18 -5.30
CA LEU A 214 -11.60 -23.52 -6.69
C LEU A 214 -10.85 -22.60 -7.67
N LEU A 215 -10.75 -21.30 -7.37
CA LEU A 215 -9.97 -20.39 -8.20
C LEU A 215 -8.47 -20.72 -8.15
N SER A 216 -7.95 -21.09 -6.98
CA SER A 216 -6.53 -21.47 -6.81
C SER A 216 -6.18 -22.78 -7.48
N THR A 217 -7.13 -23.72 -7.64
CA THR A 217 -6.88 -24.96 -8.42
C THR A 217 -6.82 -24.71 -9.93
N ARG A 218 -7.43 -23.60 -10.40
CA ARG A 218 -7.44 -23.24 -11.84
C ARG A 218 -6.16 -22.55 -12.28
N TYR A 219 -5.44 -21.88 -11.38
CA TYR A 219 -4.25 -21.10 -11.67
C TYR A 219 -3.09 -21.50 -10.76
N GLU A 220 -1.89 -21.57 -11.29
CA GLU A 220 -0.67 -21.86 -10.51
C GLU A 220 -0.44 -20.83 -9.41
N SER A 221 -0.70 -19.55 -9.69
CA SER A 221 -0.66 -18.47 -8.73
C SER A 221 -1.67 -17.39 -9.06
N LEU A 222 -2.34 -16.87 -8.02
CA LEU A 222 -3.16 -15.67 -8.10
C LEU A 222 -2.38 -14.40 -7.76
N ALA A 223 -1.14 -14.53 -7.30
CA ALA A 223 -0.28 -13.41 -6.96
C ALA A 223 0.32 -12.78 -8.22
N TYR A 224 0.49 -11.45 -8.20
CA TYR A 224 1.11 -10.66 -9.26
C TYR A 224 1.88 -9.50 -8.64
N LEU A 225 2.89 -8.99 -9.36
CA LEU A 225 3.65 -7.83 -8.93
C LEU A 225 3.19 -6.57 -9.68
N LEU A 226 2.40 -5.74 -9.00
CA LEU A 226 1.92 -4.48 -9.56
C LEU A 226 3.04 -3.45 -9.70
N SER A 227 4.09 -3.52 -8.88
CA SER A 227 5.21 -2.56 -8.88
C SER A 227 5.95 -2.48 -10.21
N ASN A 228 6.12 -3.59 -10.88
CA ASN A 228 6.75 -3.67 -12.21
C ASN A 228 5.84 -4.31 -13.27
N CYS A 229 4.56 -4.50 -12.95
CA CYS A 229 3.56 -5.12 -13.82
C CYS A 229 3.97 -6.50 -14.35
N SER A 230 4.49 -7.38 -13.47
CA SER A 230 4.95 -8.72 -13.83
C SER A 230 4.18 -9.84 -13.08
N TYR A 231 4.40 -11.08 -13.52
CA TYR A 231 3.82 -12.30 -12.93
C TYR A 231 2.28 -12.36 -12.95
N PHE A 232 1.63 -11.80 -13.97
CA PHE A 232 0.18 -11.84 -14.15
C PHE A 232 -0.32 -13.20 -14.72
N GLY A 233 0.17 -14.33 -14.20
CA GLY A 233 -0.12 -15.68 -14.73
C GLY A 233 -1.59 -16.11 -14.68
N CYS A 234 -2.45 -15.43 -13.94
CA CYS A 234 -3.87 -15.75 -13.84
C CYS A 234 -4.80 -14.89 -14.73
N GLY A 235 -4.23 -14.00 -15.54
CA GLY A 235 -4.99 -13.12 -16.44
C GLY A 235 -6.00 -12.22 -15.73
N ALA A 236 -6.83 -11.50 -16.49
CA ALA A 236 -7.76 -10.52 -15.92
C ALA A 236 -8.81 -11.16 -14.99
N PHE A 237 -9.34 -12.31 -15.36
CA PHE A 237 -10.33 -12.99 -14.52
C PHE A 237 -9.74 -13.41 -13.17
N GLY A 238 -8.57 -14.06 -13.16
CA GLY A 238 -7.91 -14.49 -11.93
C GLY A 238 -7.55 -13.32 -11.01
N VAL A 239 -7.03 -12.21 -11.57
CA VAL A 239 -6.71 -10.98 -10.83
C VAL A 239 -7.94 -10.40 -10.14
N TYR A 240 -9.02 -10.12 -10.90
CA TYR A 240 -10.16 -9.42 -10.34
C TYR A 240 -11.09 -10.32 -9.52
N ALA A 241 -11.32 -11.57 -9.94
CA ALA A 241 -12.07 -12.53 -9.12
C ALA A 241 -11.31 -12.85 -7.82
N GLY A 242 -9.99 -13.08 -7.90
CA GLY A 242 -9.16 -13.31 -6.73
C GLY A 242 -9.18 -12.14 -5.74
N ALA A 243 -9.02 -10.93 -6.23
CA ALA A 243 -9.10 -9.73 -5.40
C ALA A 243 -10.50 -9.53 -4.80
N ALA A 244 -11.57 -9.72 -5.58
CA ALA A 244 -12.94 -9.56 -5.12
C ALA A 244 -13.30 -10.56 -3.98
N LEU A 245 -12.92 -11.84 -4.13
CA LEU A 245 -13.12 -12.85 -3.09
C LEU A 245 -12.37 -12.51 -1.80
N ALA A 246 -11.12 -12.08 -1.91
CA ALA A 246 -10.32 -11.69 -0.75
C ALA A 246 -10.87 -10.42 -0.09
N ILE A 247 -11.25 -9.39 -0.85
CA ILE A 247 -11.86 -8.17 -0.34
C ILE A 247 -13.16 -8.48 0.40
N ALA A 248 -14.05 -9.31 -0.20
CA ALA A 248 -15.30 -9.73 0.43
C ALA A 248 -15.06 -10.49 1.74
N PHE A 249 -14.08 -11.40 1.75
CA PHE A 249 -13.68 -12.15 2.95
C PHE A 249 -13.18 -11.19 4.05
N TYR A 250 -12.22 -10.33 3.75
CA TYR A 250 -11.65 -9.42 4.75
C TYR A 250 -12.60 -8.28 5.14
N LEU A 251 -13.56 -7.88 4.32
CA LEU A 251 -14.65 -7.01 4.74
C LEU A 251 -15.50 -7.66 5.83
N ARG A 252 -15.86 -8.94 5.67
CA ARG A 252 -16.64 -9.67 6.66
C ARG A 252 -15.82 -9.90 7.93
N ILE A 253 -14.56 -10.31 7.84
CA ILE A 253 -13.63 -10.40 8.98
C ILE A 253 -13.50 -9.05 9.69
N SER A 254 -13.39 -7.95 8.95
CA SER A 254 -13.32 -6.60 9.53
C SER A 254 -14.55 -6.23 10.33
N ARG A 255 -15.73 -6.67 9.92
CA ARG A 255 -16.98 -6.46 10.69
C ARG A 255 -16.99 -7.27 11.98
N LEU A 256 -16.55 -8.53 11.95
CA LEU A 256 -16.45 -9.38 13.13
C LEU A 256 -15.45 -8.82 14.15
N LEU A 257 -14.29 -8.35 13.68
CA LEU A 257 -13.24 -7.82 14.55
C LEU A 257 -13.52 -6.41 15.05
N ALA A 258 -14.42 -5.65 14.40
CA ALA A 258 -14.65 -4.24 14.71
C ALA A 258 -15.02 -3.99 16.20
N PRO A 259 -15.91 -4.75 16.88
CA PRO A 259 -16.26 -4.52 18.28
C PRO A 259 -15.08 -4.64 19.24
N HIS A 260 -14.10 -5.45 18.89
CA HIS A 260 -12.90 -5.70 19.71
C HIS A 260 -11.79 -4.69 19.41
N ILE A 261 -11.50 -4.48 18.13
CA ILE A 261 -10.38 -3.66 17.66
C ILE A 261 -10.60 -2.17 17.89
N VAL A 262 -11.84 -1.66 17.75
CA VAL A 262 -12.12 -0.23 17.98
C VAL A 262 -11.90 0.22 19.43
N LYS A 263 -11.76 -0.69 20.37
CA LYS A 263 -11.39 -0.40 21.77
C LYS A 263 -9.88 -0.17 21.93
N SER A 264 -9.06 -0.67 21.01
CA SER A 264 -7.60 -0.52 21.07
C SER A 264 -7.15 0.82 20.45
N ARG A 265 -6.54 1.69 21.28
CA ARG A 265 -5.95 2.96 20.81
C ARG A 265 -4.86 2.74 19.76
N PHE A 266 -4.05 1.69 19.94
CA PHE A 266 -2.97 1.34 19.00
C PHE A 266 -3.54 0.93 17.62
N ALA A 267 -4.52 0.02 17.59
CA ALA A 267 -5.15 -0.42 16.35
C ALA A 267 -5.86 0.74 15.61
N LEU A 268 -6.48 1.66 16.36
CA LEU A 268 -7.07 2.88 15.79
C LEU A 268 -6.00 3.83 15.23
N ALA A 269 -4.86 3.96 15.90
CA ALA A 269 -3.74 4.76 15.40
C ALA A 269 -3.23 4.20 14.07
N ILE A 270 -2.97 2.89 13.97
CA ILE A 270 -2.56 2.23 12.71
C ILE A 270 -3.57 2.52 11.61
N SER A 271 -4.88 2.33 11.87
CA SER A 271 -5.92 2.52 10.85
C SER A 271 -6.06 3.96 10.33
N ARG A 272 -5.60 4.95 11.10
CA ARG A 272 -5.62 6.37 10.74
C ARG A 272 -4.34 6.81 10.04
N SER A 273 -3.23 6.13 10.28
CA SER A 273 -1.89 6.48 9.79
C SER A 273 -1.43 5.56 8.66
N THR A 274 -2.35 4.98 7.88
CA THR A 274 -2.00 4.04 6.79
C THR A 274 -1.07 4.67 5.76
N PHE A 275 -1.22 5.98 5.49
CA PHE A 275 -0.33 6.72 4.58
C PHE A 275 1.09 6.82 5.17
N ASP A 276 1.22 7.20 6.44
CA ASP A 276 2.52 7.35 7.11
C ASP A 276 3.21 5.99 7.22
N ILE A 277 2.45 4.92 7.53
CA ILE A 277 3.00 3.56 7.59
C ILE A 277 3.49 3.13 6.20
N MET A 278 2.71 3.36 5.15
CA MET A 278 3.12 3.03 3.78
C MET A 278 4.41 3.77 3.39
N MET A 279 4.55 5.02 3.82
CA MET A 279 5.71 5.86 3.53
C MET A 279 6.96 5.44 4.31
N HIS A 280 6.81 4.96 5.53
CA HIS A 280 7.93 4.89 6.50
C HIS A 280 8.24 3.49 7.05
N HIS A 281 7.50 2.43 6.69
CA HIS A 281 7.71 1.10 7.29
C HIS A 281 9.12 0.53 7.02
N TYR A 282 9.74 0.81 5.89
CA TYR A 282 11.13 0.42 5.62
C TYR A 282 12.14 1.09 6.57
N MET A 283 11.84 2.30 7.04
CA MET A 283 12.65 2.93 8.10
C MET A 283 12.53 2.15 9.42
N GLY A 284 11.37 1.56 9.70
CA GLY A 284 11.20 0.67 10.86
C GLY A 284 12.05 -0.60 10.75
N PHE A 285 12.13 -1.19 9.57
CA PHE A 285 13.00 -2.34 9.31
C PHE A 285 14.47 -1.98 9.45
N PHE A 286 14.89 -0.87 8.85
CA PHE A 286 16.24 -0.36 8.94
C PHE A 286 16.65 -0.04 10.39
N ALA A 287 15.76 0.53 11.20
CA ALA A 287 16.03 0.80 12.61
C ALA A 287 16.28 -0.49 13.43
N LEU A 288 15.53 -1.56 13.13
CA LEU A 288 15.75 -2.86 13.75
C LEU A 288 17.08 -3.48 13.33
N ASP A 289 17.45 -3.37 12.05
CA ASP A 289 18.78 -3.82 11.58
C ASP A 289 19.92 -3.02 12.21
N CYS A 290 19.75 -1.70 12.42
CA CYS A 290 20.71 -0.89 13.18
C CYS A 290 20.85 -1.37 14.64
N PHE A 291 19.77 -1.80 15.27
CA PHE A 291 19.83 -2.40 16.61
C PHE A 291 20.61 -3.71 16.59
N PHE A 292 20.40 -4.61 15.65
CA PHE A 292 21.19 -5.83 15.51
C PHE A 292 22.67 -5.55 15.19
N LEU A 293 22.95 -4.55 14.35
CA LEU A 293 24.32 -4.08 14.11
C LEU A 293 25.00 -3.65 15.41
N ALA A 294 24.31 -2.91 16.27
CA ALA A 294 24.84 -2.49 17.57
C ALA A 294 25.11 -3.69 18.50
N LEU A 295 24.20 -4.67 18.55
CA LEU A 295 24.41 -5.91 19.32
C LEU A 295 25.64 -6.69 18.81
N ASN A 296 25.80 -6.80 17.49
CA ASN A 296 26.98 -7.41 16.87
C ASN A 296 28.26 -6.68 17.27
N ALA A 297 28.29 -5.34 17.14
CA ALA A 297 29.47 -4.52 17.47
C ALA A 297 29.86 -4.58 18.96
N LEU A 298 28.89 -4.79 19.85
CA LEU A 298 29.11 -4.93 21.29
C LEU A 298 29.42 -6.37 21.73
N GLY A 299 29.38 -7.35 20.81
CA GLY A 299 29.53 -8.77 21.14
C GLY A 299 28.39 -9.37 21.97
N LEU A 300 27.21 -8.71 21.97
CA LEU A 300 26.03 -9.11 22.75
C LEU A 300 25.06 -10.02 21.98
N GLY A 301 25.48 -10.60 20.86
CA GLY A 301 24.69 -11.44 19.98
C GLY A 301 24.78 -10.98 18.54
N ALA A 302 23.93 -11.57 17.65
CA ALA A 302 23.92 -11.28 16.22
C ALA A 302 25.31 -11.48 15.55
N ALA A 303 26.05 -12.52 15.95
CA ALA A 303 27.40 -12.79 15.46
C ALA A 303 27.47 -13.06 13.95
N ASP A 304 26.37 -13.55 13.38
CA ASP A 304 26.19 -13.83 11.96
C ASP A 304 25.59 -12.64 11.17
N PHE A 305 25.47 -11.44 11.79
CA PHE A 305 24.99 -10.24 11.10
C PHE A 305 25.98 -9.80 10.02
N SER A 306 25.50 -9.74 8.78
CA SER A 306 26.34 -9.33 7.65
C SER A 306 26.34 -7.81 7.46
N VAL A 307 27.36 -7.13 7.98
CA VAL A 307 27.55 -5.68 7.78
C VAL A 307 27.64 -5.31 6.31
N ARG A 308 28.26 -6.18 5.49
CA ARG A 308 28.33 -5.97 4.03
C ARG A 308 26.93 -6.01 3.41
N ALA A 309 26.15 -7.06 3.67
CA ALA A 309 24.80 -7.18 3.13
C ALA A 309 23.90 -6.02 3.60
N PHE A 310 23.98 -5.63 4.87
CA PHE A 310 23.27 -4.48 5.42
C PHE A 310 23.58 -3.16 4.67
N ARG A 311 24.81 -2.99 4.19
CA ARG A 311 25.23 -1.79 3.44
C ARG A 311 24.94 -1.82 1.95
N THR A 312 24.68 -3.02 1.36
CA THR A 312 24.61 -3.19 -0.10
C THR A 312 23.27 -3.74 -0.58
N VAL A 313 22.47 -4.38 0.28
CA VAL A 313 21.19 -5.00 -0.09
C VAL A 313 20.02 -4.16 0.39
N ALA A 314 19.23 -3.62 -0.54
CA ALA A 314 18.15 -2.67 -0.24
C ALA A 314 17.06 -3.22 0.70
N ASN A 315 16.79 -4.52 0.67
CA ASN A 315 15.78 -5.19 1.50
C ASN A 315 16.44 -6.17 2.50
N TYR A 316 17.63 -5.82 2.99
CA TYR A 316 18.27 -6.63 4.01
C TYR A 316 17.41 -6.63 5.27
N MET A 317 17.19 -7.80 5.81
CA MET A 317 16.53 -8.04 7.11
C MET A 317 17.26 -9.17 7.79
N TYR A 318 17.86 -8.86 8.91
CA TYR A 318 18.58 -9.85 9.69
C TYR A 318 17.61 -10.73 10.49
N ALA A 319 17.75 -12.04 10.35
CA ALA A 319 17.03 -13.00 11.15
C ALA A 319 18.02 -13.90 11.89
N PRO A 320 18.21 -13.70 13.21
CA PRO A 320 19.08 -14.56 14.00
C PRO A 320 18.78 -16.04 13.76
N SER A 321 19.80 -16.83 13.43
CA SER A 321 19.67 -18.26 13.09
C SER A 321 18.69 -18.56 11.94
N GLY A 322 18.42 -17.61 11.06
CA GLY A 322 17.49 -17.78 9.92
C GLY A 322 16.02 -18.01 10.29
N ARG A 323 15.61 -17.69 11.52
CA ARG A 323 14.26 -17.97 12.03
C ARG A 323 13.24 -16.96 11.52
N SER A 324 12.12 -17.46 11.01
CA SER A 324 11.01 -16.63 10.48
C SER A 324 10.22 -15.89 11.56
N GLU A 325 10.33 -16.29 12.84
CA GLU A 325 9.64 -15.65 13.98
C GLU A 325 10.06 -14.17 14.15
N TRP A 326 11.27 -13.82 13.70
CA TRP A 326 11.76 -12.43 13.72
C TRP A 326 10.93 -11.51 12.81
N ASN A 327 10.18 -12.03 11.84
CA ASN A 327 9.26 -11.23 11.04
C ASN A 327 8.21 -10.50 11.87
N ALA A 328 7.77 -11.09 12.98
CA ALA A 328 6.83 -10.43 13.89
C ALA A 328 7.43 -9.13 14.47
N LEU A 329 8.74 -9.14 14.76
CA LEU A 329 9.42 -7.94 15.26
C LEU A 329 9.62 -6.90 14.15
N TYR A 330 9.97 -7.31 12.93
CA TYR A 330 10.01 -6.41 11.78
C TYR A 330 8.64 -5.79 11.50
N LEU A 331 7.57 -6.59 11.50
CA LEU A 331 6.21 -6.09 11.38
C LEU A 331 5.89 -5.06 12.47
N LEU A 332 6.22 -5.36 13.73
CA LEU A 332 5.98 -4.44 14.83
C LEU A 332 6.75 -3.12 14.65
N CYS A 333 8.03 -3.18 14.31
CA CYS A 333 8.86 -1.99 14.06
C CYS A 333 8.37 -1.20 12.84
N GLY A 334 7.97 -1.90 11.75
CA GLY A 334 7.40 -1.30 10.54
C GLY A 334 6.04 -0.62 10.76
N LEU A 335 5.32 -0.99 11.82
CA LEU A 335 4.08 -0.31 12.24
C LEU A 335 4.34 0.79 13.29
N ALA A 336 5.14 0.52 14.32
CA ALA A 336 5.30 1.39 15.46
C ALA A 336 6.14 2.65 15.16
N LEU A 337 7.26 2.51 14.43
CA LEU A 337 8.13 3.65 14.11
C LEU A 337 7.41 4.70 13.24
N PRO A 338 6.68 4.35 12.16
CA PRO A 338 5.88 5.31 11.42
C PRO A 338 4.82 6.03 12.27
N LEU A 339 4.20 5.33 13.22
CA LEU A 339 3.24 5.96 14.16
C LEU A 339 3.94 7.00 15.04
N GLY A 340 5.15 6.69 15.52
CA GLY A 340 5.97 7.64 16.27
C GLY A 340 6.29 8.88 15.44
N ILE A 341 6.72 8.72 14.19
CA ILE A 341 6.98 9.82 13.25
C ILE A 341 5.71 10.67 13.06
N ALA A 342 4.55 10.05 12.77
CA ALA A 342 3.29 10.74 12.57
C ALA A 342 2.87 11.55 13.82
N GLN A 343 3.07 11.02 15.02
CA GLN A 343 2.77 11.71 16.28
C GLN A 343 3.70 12.90 16.49
N CYS A 344 5.01 12.73 16.30
CA CYS A 344 6.00 13.82 16.42
C CYS A 344 5.68 14.97 15.46
N LEU A 345 5.36 14.65 14.22
CA LEU A 345 4.94 15.65 13.22
C LEU A 345 3.63 16.36 13.62
N GLY A 346 2.69 15.62 14.20
CA GLY A 346 1.45 16.19 14.74
C GLY A 346 1.71 17.21 15.85
N TRP A 347 2.59 16.87 16.79
CA TRP A 347 3.00 17.78 17.87
C TRP A 347 3.76 19.00 17.35
N ALA A 348 4.68 18.81 16.39
CA ALA A 348 5.43 19.92 15.77
C ALA A 348 4.50 20.90 15.05
N LYS A 349 3.54 20.41 14.26
CA LYS A 349 2.53 21.24 13.60
C LYS A 349 1.67 22.00 14.60
N ALA A 350 1.23 21.35 15.67
CA ALA A 350 0.43 22.01 16.72
C ALA A 350 1.23 23.07 17.48
N ALA A 351 2.51 22.83 17.75
CA ALA A 351 3.41 23.81 18.39
C ALA A 351 3.63 25.03 17.49
N LEU A 352 3.91 24.81 16.20
CA LEU A 352 4.09 25.89 15.21
C LEU A 352 2.83 26.72 15.06
N GLY A 353 1.65 26.07 14.96
CA GLY A 353 0.37 26.78 14.90
C GLY A 353 0.15 27.68 16.11
N ARG A 354 0.42 27.20 17.32
CA ARG A 354 0.33 28.05 18.55
C ARG A 354 1.32 29.21 18.54
N ALA A 355 2.54 29.02 18.04
CA ALA A 355 3.54 30.10 17.96
C ALA A 355 3.16 31.19 16.97
N LEU A 356 2.59 30.81 15.82
CA LEU A 356 2.11 31.74 14.80
C LEU A 356 0.88 32.54 15.30
N PHE A 357 -0.08 31.89 15.96
CA PHE A 357 -1.24 32.57 16.55
C PHE A 357 -0.86 33.59 17.65
N ARG A 358 0.17 33.28 18.46
CA ARG A 358 0.67 34.21 19.45
C ARG A 358 1.30 35.49 18.84
N ARG A 359 1.98 35.33 17.66
CA ARG A 359 2.58 36.48 16.94
C ARG A 359 1.57 37.38 16.22
N SER A 360 0.37 36.90 15.90
CA SER A 360 -0.69 37.68 15.28
C SER A 360 -1.57 38.41 16.30
N ALA A 361 -1.40 38.15 17.60
CA ALA A 361 -2.13 38.75 18.70
C ALA A 361 -1.30 39.81 19.47
N THR A 362 -0.03 40.03 19.08
CA THR A 362 0.85 41.15 19.51
C THR A 362 1.04 42.12 18.34
#